data_0bdff5aa28b849a36b38b29d0b09b5ee
#
_entry.id   0bdff5aa28b849a36b38b29d0b09b5ee
#
_cell.length_a   1.000
_cell.length_b   1.000
_cell.length_c   1.000
_cell.angle_alpha   90.00
_cell.angle_beta   90.00
_cell.angle_gamma   90.00
#
_symmetry.space_group_name_H-M   'P 1'
#
loop_
_entity.id
_entity.type
_entity.pdbx_description
1 polymer ?
#
loop_
_entity_poly.entity_id
_entity_poly.type
_entity_poly.pdbx_seq_one_letter_code
_entity_poly.pdbx_strand_id
1 'polypeptide(L)'
;MVTRIKVCGNTQRADVQLAVELGVDLLGFIFTRSKRQVRVDQAQALLADVPATVARVGVFVDEPPQEIAAVAQACAVTAIQVYRPLTAADRALGLLLLPAFRVQAGEELAAMRFNEGDHPLLDTWAPDTIGGTGRTWAWSQAKEVASRYPVIVSGGLTPTNVDGAVRALHPWAVDVCSGVEAEPGRKDHAKLRAFVAAVRELDKP
;
A
#
# COMPACT_ATOMS: atom_id res chain seq x y z
N MET A 1 3.44 15.00 12.44
CA MET A 1 2.30 14.26 11.79
C MET A 1 2.65 12.79 11.87
N VAL A 2 1.73 11.94 12.33
CA VAL A 2 1.99 10.49 12.46
C VAL A 2 1.97 9.83 11.09
N THR A 3 3.04 9.11 10.72
CA THR A 3 3.12 8.37 9.46
C THR A 3 2.29 7.09 9.55
N ARG A 4 1.32 6.91 8.64
CA ARG A 4 0.51 5.68 8.57
C ARG A 4 1.30 4.52 8.00
N ILE A 5 0.92 3.30 8.37
CA ILE A 5 1.56 2.07 7.90
C ILE A 5 0.54 1.24 7.12
N LYS A 6 0.89 0.91 5.87
CA LYS A 6 0.17 -0.06 5.05
C LYS A 6 0.99 -1.34 4.95
N VAL A 7 0.35 -2.48 5.17
CA VAL A 7 0.92 -3.82 4.92
C VAL A 7 0.15 -4.47 3.78
N CYS A 8 0.85 -4.75 2.67
CA CYS A 8 0.24 -5.22 1.43
C CYS A 8 0.52 -6.71 1.17
N GLY A 9 -0.34 -7.34 0.35
CA GLY A 9 -0.19 -8.74 -0.07
C GLY A 9 -0.48 -9.74 1.06
N ASN A 10 -1.51 -9.47 1.85
CA ASN A 10 -1.94 -10.34 2.95
C ASN A 10 -2.71 -11.55 2.41
N THR A 11 -2.25 -12.76 2.73
CA THR A 11 -2.87 -14.04 2.33
C THR A 11 -3.07 -15.00 3.50
N GLN A 12 -2.51 -14.69 4.67
CA GLN A 12 -2.54 -15.54 5.86
C GLN A 12 -3.25 -14.82 7.01
N ARG A 13 -4.13 -15.52 7.73
CA ARG A 13 -4.86 -14.97 8.87
C ARG A 13 -3.94 -14.50 10.01
N ALA A 14 -2.90 -15.28 10.31
CA ALA A 14 -1.94 -14.92 11.37
C ALA A 14 -1.18 -13.63 11.06
N ASP A 15 -0.88 -13.36 9.77
CA ASP A 15 -0.21 -12.14 9.34
C ASP A 15 -1.13 -10.91 9.49
N VAL A 16 -2.41 -11.06 9.11
CA VAL A 16 -3.44 -10.02 9.28
C VAL A 16 -3.65 -9.70 10.77
N GLN A 17 -3.80 -10.73 11.62
CA GLN A 17 -3.98 -10.56 13.05
C GLN A 17 -2.79 -9.82 13.68
N LEU A 18 -1.56 -10.24 13.36
CA LEU A 18 -0.36 -9.57 13.85
C LEU A 18 -0.29 -8.11 13.39
N ALA A 19 -0.60 -7.82 12.13
CA ALA A 19 -0.59 -6.44 11.62
C ALA A 19 -1.60 -5.56 12.37
N VAL A 20 -2.80 -6.08 12.66
CA VAL A 20 -3.82 -5.40 13.48
C VAL A 20 -3.32 -5.16 14.91
N GLU A 21 -2.74 -6.18 15.56
CA GLU A 21 -2.18 -6.06 16.91
C GLU A 21 -1.07 -5.00 17.00
N LEU A 22 -0.28 -4.85 15.93
CA LEU A 22 0.79 -3.86 15.84
C LEU A 22 0.30 -2.44 15.53
N GLY A 23 -1.01 -2.25 15.35
CA GLY A 23 -1.58 -0.94 15.04
C GLY A 23 -1.26 -0.44 13.64
N VAL A 24 -1.28 -1.34 12.65
CA VAL A 24 -1.17 -0.98 11.23
C VAL A 24 -2.46 -0.30 10.78
N ASP A 25 -2.33 0.75 9.97
CA ASP A 25 -3.46 1.60 9.58
C ASP A 25 -4.23 1.08 8.35
N LEU A 26 -3.52 0.38 7.42
CA LEU A 26 -4.10 -0.13 6.18
C LEU A 26 -3.62 -1.55 5.88
N LEU A 27 -4.51 -2.42 5.41
CA LEU A 27 -4.22 -3.78 4.98
C LEU A 27 -4.58 -3.98 3.51
N GLY A 28 -3.58 -4.33 2.68
CA GLY A 28 -3.75 -4.54 1.24
C GLY A 28 -3.98 -6.00 0.87
N PHE A 29 -5.02 -6.26 0.06
CA PHE A 29 -5.40 -7.56 -0.49
C PHE A 29 -5.38 -7.46 -2.00
N ILE A 30 -4.63 -8.33 -2.67
CA ILE A 30 -4.38 -8.25 -4.11
C ILE A 30 -5.39 -9.13 -4.84
N PHE A 31 -6.24 -8.52 -5.66
CA PHE A 31 -7.26 -9.23 -6.45
C PHE A 31 -6.84 -9.47 -7.89
N THR A 32 -5.80 -8.80 -8.37
CA THR A 32 -5.20 -9.03 -9.69
C THR A 32 -4.21 -10.21 -9.67
N ARG A 33 -3.85 -10.71 -10.87
CA ARG A 33 -2.90 -11.82 -11.02
C ARG A 33 -1.56 -11.54 -10.35
N SER A 34 -1.23 -12.30 -9.30
CA SER A 34 -0.03 -12.14 -8.49
C SER A 34 0.28 -13.42 -7.73
N LYS A 35 1.55 -13.58 -7.28
CA LYS A 35 1.92 -14.63 -6.29
C LYS A 35 1.21 -14.45 -4.93
N ARG A 36 0.61 -13.28 -4.71
CA ARG A 36 -0.09 -12.89 -3.48
C ARG A 36 -1.59 -12.65 -3.71
N GLN A 37 -2.08 -13.12 -4.85
CA GLN A 37 -3.50 -12.98 -5.19
C GLN A 37 -4.37 -13.75 -4.21
N VAL A 38 -5.47 -13.12 -3.78
CA VAL A 38 -6.55 -13.74 -3.03
C VAL A 38 -7.84 -13.75 -3.84
N ARG A 39 -8.65 -14.79 -3.63
CA ARG A 39 -10.03 -14.81 -4.12
C ARG A 39 -10.95 -14.07 -3.14
N VAL A 40 -12.13 -13.71 -3.59
CA VAL A 40 -13.13 -13.00 -2.79
C VAL A 40 -13.45 -13.75 -1.49
N ASP A 41 -13.70 -15.06 -1.56
CA ASP A 41 -13.98 -15.90 -0.38
C ASP A 41 -12.82 -15.93 0.63
N GLN A 42 -11.59 -15.99 0.14
CA GLN A 42 -10.40 -15.90 0.99
C GLN A 42 -10.26 -14.54 1.65
N ALA A 43 -10.45 -13.46 0.88
CA ALA A 43 -10.37 -12.10 1.42
C ALA A 43 -11.46 -11.84 2.49
N GLN A 44 -12.69 -12.30 2.26
CA GLN A 44 -13.77 -12.23 3.25
C GLN A 44 -13.38 -12.90 4.58
N ALA A 45 -12.82 -14.12 4.51
CA ALA A 45 -12.35 -14.84 5.69
C ALA A 45 -11.21 -14.13 6.44
N LEU A 46 -10.28 -13.51 5.69
CA LEU A 46 -9.16 -12.74 6.25
C LEU A 46 -9.62 -11.43 6.89
N LEU A 47 -10.66 -10.81 6.34
CA LEU A 47 -11.18 -9.51 6.76
C LEU A 47 -12.20 -9.59 7.90
N ALA A 48 -12.71 -10.78 8.22
CA ALA A 48 -13.79 -10.96 9.19
C ALA A 48 -13.52 -10.34 10.56
N ASP A 49 -12.27 -10.43 11.03
CA ASP A 49 -11.84 -9.94 12.34
C ASP A 49 -11.07 -8.61 12.28
N VAL A 50 -11.01 -7.96 11.10
CA VAL A 50 -10.29 -6.69 10.94
C VAL A 50 -11.17 -5.55 11.47
N PRO A 51 -10.70 -4.75 12.46
CA PRO A 51 -11.45 -3.64 13.02
C PRO A 51 -11.82 -2.58 11.97
N ALA A 52 -12.92 -1.88 12.15
CA ALA A 52 -13.35 -0.81 11.25
C ALA A 52 -12.37 0.38 11.21
N THR A 53 -11.49 0.49 12.20
CA THR A 53 -10.44 1.52 12.27
C THR A 53 -9.28 1.25 11.32
N VAL A 54 -9.15 0.02 10.80
CA VAL A 54 -8.11 -0.36 9.83
C VAL A 54 -8.70 -0.35 8.43
N ALA A 55 -8.09 0.42 7.53
CA ALA A 55 -8.54 0.50 6.15
C ALA A 55 -8.28 -0.81 5.39
N ARG A 56 -9.31 -1.32 4.73
CA ARG A 56 -9.30 -2.54 3.92
C ARG A 56 -9.08 -2.16 2.47
N VAL A 57 -7.86 -2.36 1.97
CA VAL A 57 -7.44 -1.90 0.64
C VAL A 57 -7.51 -3.04 -0.37
N GLY A 58 -8.40 -2.91 -1.36
CA GLY A 58 -8.38 -3.76 -2.55
C GLY A 58 -7.33 -3.27 -3.54
N VAL A 59 -6.43 -4.14 -3.99
CA VAL A 59 -5.37 -3.81 -4.95
C VAL A 59 -5.68 -4.42 -6.30
N PHE A 60 -5.70 -3.57 -7.33
CA PHE A 60 -6.09 -3.87 -8.70
C PHE A 60 -5.06 -3.27 -9.69
N VAL A 61 -5.00 -3.81 -10.90
CA VAL A 61 -4.12 -3.29 -11.97
C VAL A 61 -4.96 -2.77 -13.12
N ASP A 62 -5.62 -3.67 -13.86
CA ASP A 62 -6.36 -3.36 -15.08
C ASP A 62 -7.87 -3.68 -14.97
N GLU A 63 -8.31 -4.19 -13.82
CA GLU A 63 -9.69 -4.60 -13.61
C GLU A 63 -10.67 -3.43 -13.87
N PRO A 64 -11.78 -3.70 -14.57
CA PRO A 64 -12.76 -2.66 -14.86
C PRO A 64 -13.52 -2.22 -13.59
N PRO A 65 -14.06 -0.99 -13.56
CA PRO A 65 -14.75 -0.45 -12.37
C PRO A 65 -15.87 -1.33 -11.82
N GLN A 66 -16.56 -2.07 -12.68
CA GLN A 66 -17.64 -2.97 -12.27
C GLN A 66 -17.14 -4.16 -11.45
N GLU A 67 -15.99 -4.72 -11.82
CA GLU A 67 -15.34 -5.81 -11.06
C GLU A 67 -14.81 -5.28 -9.73
N ILE A 68 -14.17 -4.11 -9.75
CA ILE A 68 -13.70 -3.43 -8.53
C ILE A 68 -14.88 -3.19 -7.58
N ALA A 69 -16.02 -2.68 -8.08
CA ALA A 69 -17.22 -2.44 -7.29
C ALA A 69 -17.76 -3.73 -6.66
N ALA A 70 -17.83 -4.81 -7.44
CA ALA A 70 -18.30 -6.12 -6.94
C ALA A 70 -17.41 -6.66 -5.82
N VAL A 71 -16.08 -6.59 -5.99
CA VAL A 71 -15.12 -7.00 -4.95
C VAL A 71 -15.22 -6.09 -3.73
N ALA A 72 -15.30 -4.77 -3.93
CA ALA A 72 -15.39 -3.81 -2.84
C ALA A 72 -16.63 -4.04 -1.98
N GLN A 73 -17.76 -4.31 -2.60
CA GLN A 73 -19.01 -4.65 -1.91
C GLN A 73 -18.89 -5.98 -1.16
N ALA A 74 -18.42 -7.04 -1.84
CA ALA A 74 -18.33 -8.39 -1.27
C ALA A 74 -17.39 -8.48 -0.08
N CYS A 75 -16.27 -7.75 -0.11
CA CYS A 75 -15.22 -7.78 0.92
C CYS A 75 -15.29 -6.60 1.89
N ALA A 76 -16.30 -5.72 1.81
CA ALA A 76 -16.40 -4.49 2.60
C ALA A 76 -15.08 -3.66 2.55
N VAL A 77 -14.52 -3.52 1.34
CA VAL A 77 -13.31 -2.73 1.07
C VAL A 77 -13.62 -1.25 1.32
N THR A 78 -12.71 -0.55 1.96
CA THR A 78 -12.86 0.89 2.30
C THR A 78 -11.91 1.79 1.49
N ALA A 79 -10.95 1.18 0.80
CA ALA A 79 -9.99 1.86 -0.06
C ALA A 79 -9.65 1.01 -1.29
N ILE A 80 -9.35 1.64 -2.42
CA ILE A 80 -8.87 0.95 -3.62
C ILE A 80 -7.53 1.51 -4.07
N GLN A 81 -6.59 0.62 -4.35
CA GLN A 81 -5.30 0.92 -4.99
C GLN A 81 -5.36 0.42 -6.43
N VAL A 82 -5.16 1.31 -7.41
CA VAL A 82 -5.30 0.98 -8.83
C VAL A 82 -4.10 1.51 -9.61
N TYR A 83 -3.52 0.65 -10.47
CA TYR A 83 -2.33 0.99 -11.27
C TYR A 83 -2.66 1.58 -12.65
N ARG A 84 -3.91 1.53 -13.10
CA ARG A 84 -4.40 2.26 -14.26
C ARG A 84 -4.95 3.64 -13.85
N PRO A 85 -5.16 4.57 -14.79
CA PRO A 85 -5.86 5.82 -14.50
C PRO A 85 -7.24 5.57 -13.88
N LEU A 86 -7.55 6.33 -12.83
CA LEU A 86 -8.86 6.30 -12.19
C LEU A 86 -9.93 6.91 -13.09
N THR A 87 -11.04 6.22 -13.24
CA THR A 87 -12.21 6.69 -14.00
C THR A 87 -13.23 7.40 -13.10
N ALA A 88 -14.22 8.05 -13.70
CA ALA A 88 -15.35 8.62 -12.95
C ALA A 88 -16.14 7.53 -12.18
N ALA A 89 -16.22 6.31 -12.72
CA ALA A 89 -16.90 5.19 -12.07
C ALA A 89 -16.12 4.71 -10.82
N ASP A 90 -14.78 4.67 -10.86
CA ASP A 90 -13.98 4.37 -9.67
C ASP A 90 -14.21 5.40 -8.56
N ARG A 91 -14.27 6.68 -8.92
CA ARG A 91 -14.52 7.80 -7.99
C ARG A 91 -15.93 7.76 -7.39
N ALA A 92 -16.91 7.31 -8.17
CA ALA A 92 -18.30 7.19 -7.73
C ALA A 92 -18.51 6.09 -6.67
N LEU A 93 -17.51 5.22 -6.42
CA LEU A 93 -17.58 4.21 -5.35
C LEU A 93 -17.56 4.82 -3.94
N GLY A 94 -17.14 6.09 -3.78
CA GLY A 94 -17.06 6.76 -2.49
C GLY A 94 -16.02 6.18 -1.53
N LEU A 95 -15.02 5.47 -2.07
CA LEU A 95 -13.93 4.83 -1.34
C LEU A 95 -12.71 5.75 -1.29
N LEU A 96 -11.80 5.50 -0.34
CA LEU A 96 -10.47 6.12 -0.34
C LEU A 96 -9.71 5.66 -1.59
N LEU A 97 -9.17 6.61 -2.37
CA LEU A 97 -8.52 6.34 -3.65
C LEU A 97 -7.01 6.42 -3.54
N LEU A 98 -6.33 5.34 -3.88
CA LEU A 98 -4.88 5.21 -3.89
C LEU A 98 -4.41 4.96 -5.33
N PRO A 99 -4.39 6.00 -6.21
CA PRO A 99 -3.83 5.84 -7.55
C PRO A 99 -2.35 5.48 -7.44
N ALA A 100 -1.95 4.34 -8.03
CA ALA A 100 -0.62 3.78 -7.89
C ALA A 100 0.23 4.03 -9.15
N PHE A 101 1.45 4.48 -8.96
CA PHE A 101 2.40 4.82 -10.02
C PHE A 101 3.71 4.09 -9.81
N ARG A 102 4.25 3.53 -10.90
CA ARG A 102 5.57 2.90 -10.90
C ARG A 102 6.62 3.95 -11.26
N VAL A 103 7.45 4.28 -10.29
CA VAL A 103 8.49 5.31 -10.42
C VAL A 103 9.76 4.70 -10.96
N GLN A 104 10.28 5.27 -12.04
CA GLN A 104 11.60 4.95 -12.58
C GLN A 104 12.68 5.89 -12.00
N ALA A 105 13.92 5.40 -11.94
CA ALA A 105 15.04 6.24 -11.55
C ALA A 105 15.23 7.37 -12.57
N GLY A 106 15.33 8.61 -12.09
CA GLY A 106 15.46 9.80 -12.92
C GLY A 106 14.15 10.35 -13.50
N GLU A 107 13.01 9.74 -13.19
CA GLU A 107 11.70 10.25 -13.62
C GLU A 107 11.35 11.57 -12.93
N GLU A 108 10.81 12.52 -13.69
CA GLU A 108 10.40 13.83 -13.17
C GLU A 108 8.98 13.75 -12.60
N LEU A 109 8.87 13.55 -11.30
CA LEU A 109 7.58 13.42 -10.61
C LEU A 109 6.91 14.76 -10.32
N ALA A 110 7.64 15.86 -10.35
CA ALA A 110 7.16 17.20 -10.03
C ALA A 110 5.96 17.64 -10.89
N ALA A 111 5.87 17.14 -12.12
CA ALA A 111 4.76 17.43 -13.04
C ALA A 111 3.47 16.65 -12.73
N MET A 112 3.51 15.64 -11.86
CA MET A 112 2.32 14.85 -11.53
C MET A 112 1.24 15.71 -10.87
N ARG A 113 0.00 15.46 -11.26
CA ARG A 113 -1.20 16.12 -10.72
C ARG A 113 -2.21 15.07 -10.30
N PHE A 114 -2.78 15.26 -9.11
CA PHE A 114 -3.78 14.40 -8.51
C PHE A 114 -5.00 15.21 -8.11
N ASN A 115 -6.15 14.56 -8.01
CA ASN A 115 -7.35 15.23 -7.54
C ASN A 115 -7.34 15.36 -6.01
N GLU A 116 -8.11 16.30 -5.51
CA GLU A 116 -8.34 16.43 -4.09
C GLU A 116 -8.92 15.11 -3.51
N GLY A 117 -8.38 14.68 -2.39
CA GLY A 117 -8.75 13.41 -1.75
C GLY A 117 -8.04 12.16 -2.28
N ASP A 118 -7.27 12.26 -3.37
CA ASP A 118 -6.41 11.17 -3.81
C ASP A 118 -5.17 11.04 -2.91
N HIS A 119 -4.80 9.79 -2.59
CA HIS A 119 -3.57 9.47 -1.86
C HIS A 119 -2.65 8.68 -2.80
N PRO A 120 -1.82 9.37 -3.62
CA PRO A 120 -0.99 8.72 -4.63
C PRO A 120 0.04 7.79 -4.00
N LEU A 121 0.09 6.55 -4.49
CA LEU A 121 1.07 5.55 -4.09
C LEU A 121 2.19 5.50 -5.12
N LEU A 122 3.41 5.79 -4.67
CA LEU A 122 4.62 5.78 -5.49
C LEU A 122 5.39 4.49 -5.22
N ASP A 123 5.36 3.56 -6.18
CA ASP A 123 5.99 2.24 -6.11
C ASP A 123 7.25 2.17 -6.98
N THR A 124 8.19 1.31 -6.65
CA THR A 124 9.37 1.07 -7.49
C THR A 124 8.97 0.43 -8.82
N TRP A 125 9.43 1.00 -9.92
CA TRP A 125 9.30 0.37 -11.22
C TRP A 125 10.19 -0.89 -11.31
N ALA A 126 9.62 -1.99 -11.78
CA ALA A 126 10.35 -3.21 -12.09
C ALA A 126 9.77 -3.81 -13.37
N PRO A 127 10.60 -4.08 -14.40
CA PRO A 127 10.11 -4.50 -15.72
C PRO A 127 9.32 -5.79 -15.71
N ASP A 128 9.64 -6.71 -14.81
CA ASP A 128 9.11 -8.09 -14.85
C ASP A 128 8.16 -8.44 -13.71
N THR A 129 7.85 -7.50 -12.79
CA THR A 129 7.02 -7.80 -11.61
C THR A 129 6.19 -6.60 -11.16
N ILE A 130 4.96 -6.88 -10.73
CA ILE A 130 4.10 -5.91 -10.06
C ILE A 130 4.46 -5.92 -8.57
N GLY A 131 5.34 -4.98 -8.18
CA GLY A 131 5.77 -4.79 -6.78
C GLY A 131 6.67 -5.90 -6.21
N GLY A 132 7.23 -5.67 -5.04
CA GLY A 132 7.93 -6.71 -4.26
C GLY A 132 9.31 -7.12 -4.73
N THR A 133 10.03 -6.27 -5.48
CA THR A 133 11.39 -6.56 -6.01
C THR A 133 12.51 -6.31 -5.00
N GLY A 134 12.24 -5.65 -3.88
CA GLY A 134 13.27 -5.24 -2.92
C GLY A 134 14.16 -4.09 -3.38
N ARG A 135 13.95 -3.55 -4.60
CA ARG A 135 14.69 -2.38 -5.09
C ARG A 135 14.00 -1.11 -4.61
N THR A 136 14.78 -0.09 -4.29
CA THR A 136 14.31 1.26 -3.97
C THR A 136 14.63 2.22 -5.11
N TRP A 137 13.80 3.25 -5.25
CA TRP A 137 14.10 4.43 -6.08
C TRP A 137 14.63 5.57 -5.21
N ALA A 138 15.15 6.61 -5.84
CA ALA A 138 15.67 7.77 -5.10
C ALA A 138 14.50 8.61 -4.55
N TRP A 139 14.13 8.41 -3.30
CA TRP A 139 12.98 9.09 -2.66
C TRP A 139 13.02 10.61 -2.77
N SER A 140 14.23 11.20 -2.87
CA SER A 140 14.38 12.63 -3.10
C SER A 140 13.66 13.16 -4.34
N GLN A 141 13.41 12.31 -5.36
CA GLN A 141 12.65 12.68 -6.57
C GLN A 141 11.19 13.03 -6.26
N ALA A 142 10.61 12.50 -5.18
CA ALA A 142 9.23 12.76 -4.80
C ALA A 142 9.03 13.91 -3.81
N LYS A 143 10.09 14.62 -3.38
CA LYS A 143 9.97 15.69 -2.39
C LYS A 143 8.93 16.75 -2.75
N GLU A 144 8.93 17.20 -4.00
CA GLU A 144 7.98 18.21 -4.46
C GLU A 144 6.55 17.68 -4.52
N VAL A 145 6.35 16.43 -4.94
CA VAL A 145 5.03 15.78 -4.93
C VAL A 145 4.55 15.59 -3.49
N ALA A 146 5.41 15.09 -2.61
CA ALA A 146 5.09 14.84 -1.21
C ALA A 146 4.75 16.12 -0.44
N SER A 147 5.31 17.29 -0.85
CA SER A 147 4.95 18.57 -0.23
C SER A 147 3.54 19.06 -0.63
N ARG A 148 2.99 18.56 -1.73
CA ARG A 148 1.69 18.99 -2.28
C ARG A 148 0.56 17.99 -2.05
N TYR A 149 0.90 16.69 -1.94
CA TYR A 149 -0.08 15.61 -1.89
C TYR A 149 0.23 14.63 -0.75
N PRO A 150 -0.79 13.96 -0.18
CA PRO A 150 -0.62 12.95 0.85
C PRO A 150 -0.09 11.65 0.24
N VAL A 151 1.19 11.61 -0.11
CA VAL A 151 1.79 10.47 -0.80
C VAL A 151 1.93 9.25 0.10
N ILE A 152 1.81 8.07 -0.51
CA ILE A 152 2.18 6.78 0.05
C ILE A 152 3.48 6.34 -0.63
N VAL A 153 4.52 6.11 0.15
CA VAL A 153 5.81 5.61 -0.37
C VAL A 153 5.81 4.10 -0.31
N SER A 154 6.08 3.47 -1.45
CA SER A 154 6.15 2.02 -1.63
C SER A 154 7.42 1.63 -2.39
N GLY A 155 7.63 0.33 -2.54
CA GLY A 155 8.73 -0.25 -3.31
C GLY A 155 10.02 -0.40 -2.54
N GLY A 156 10.37 -1.66 -2.26
CA GLY A 156 11.63 -2.03 -1.63
C GLY A 156 11.83 -1.59 -0.18
N LEU A 157 10.77 -1.11 0.49
CA LEU A 157 10.86 -0.76 1.91
C LEU A 157 11.10 -2.00 2.77
N THR A 158 11.96 -1.83 3.77
CA THR A 158 12.37 -2.86 4.74
C THR A 158 12.47 -2.22 6.12
N PRO A 159 12.59 -3.01 7.21
CA PRO A 159 12.84 -2.47 8.54
C PRO A 159 14.11 -1.59 8.65
N THR A 160 15.07 -1.79 7.75
CA THR A 160 16.40 -1.14 7.81
C THR A 160 16.52 0.11 6.93
N ASN A 161 15.51 0.43 6.12
CA ASN A 161 15.56 1.58 5.23
C ASN A 161 14.34 2.51 5.30
N VAL A 162 13.25 2.09 5.96
CA VAL A 162 12.01 2.86 6.03
C VAL A 162 12.18 4.21 6.70
N ASP A 163 13.08 4.31 7.67
CA ASP A 163 13.42 5.56 8.35
C ASP A 163 13.94 6.63 7.37
N GLY A 164 14.79 6.22 6.42
CA GLY A 164 15.27 7.09 5.35
C GLY A 164 14.15 7.65 4.48
N ALA A 165 13.17 6.82 4.11
CA ALA A 165 12.02 7.24 3.32
C ALA A 165 11.13 8.24 4.09
N VAL A 166 10.84 7.94 5.35
CA VAL A 166 10.01 8.81 6.22
C VAL A 166 10.69 10.16 6.44
N ARG A 167 11.99 10.18 6.79
CA ARG A 167 12.76 11.43 6.98
C ARG A 167 12.87 12.26 5.70
N ALA A 168 13.00 11.61 4.53
CA ALA A 168 13.16 12.31 3.26
C ALA A 168 11.87 12.98 2.77
N LEU A 169 10.71 12.35 3.01
CA LEU A 169 9.46 12.74 2.36
C LEU A 169 8.34 13.14 3.31
N HIS A 170 8.44 12.80 4.61
CA HIS A 170 7.32 12.96 5.56
C HIS A 170 5.98 12.48 4.97
N PRO A 171 5.92 11.23 4.46
CA PRO A 171 4.78 10.77 3.66
C PRO A 171 3.54 10.60 4.54
N TRP A 172 2.35 10.61 3.92
CA TRP A 172 1.11 10.27 4.59
C TRP A 172 1.10 8.83 5.09
N ALA A 173 1.69 7.90 4.29
CA ALA A 173 1.89 6.52 4.69
C ALA A 173 3.15 5.91 4.05
N VAL A 174 3.63 4.83 4.63
CA VAL A 174 4.58 3.89 4.03
C VAL A 174 3.88 2.57 3.74
N ASP A 175 4.18 1.96 2.60
CA ASP A 175 3.60 0.68 2.17
C ASP A 175 4.67 -0.39 2.04
N VAL A 176 4.52 -1.47 2.76
CA VAL A 176 5.45 -2.60 2.73
C VAL A 176 4.77 -3.90 2.30
N CYS A 177 5.46 -4.65 1.43
CA CYS A 177 5.02 -5.97 0.99
C CYS A 177 6.13 -7.00 1.19
N SER A 178 7.03 -7.15 0.21
CA SER A 178 8.09 -8.18 0.22
C SER A 178 9.17 -7.95 1.27
N GLY A 179 9.43 -6.71 1.66
CA GLY A 179 10.46 -6.38 2.65
C GLY A 179 10.22 -6.94 4.05
N VAL A 180 8.99 -7.39 4.32
CA VAL A 180 8.60 -8.07 5.57
C VAL A 180 8.10 -9.49 5.33
N GLU A 181 8.43 -10.12 4.20
CA GLU A 181 8.04 -11.49 3.90
C GLU A 181 9.15 -12.50 4.20
N ALA A 182 8.74 -13.71 4.59
CA ALA A 182 9.57 -14.91 4.60
C ALA A 182 9.56 -15.56 3.21
N GLU A 183 8.40 -15.58 2.56
CA GLU A 183 8.17 -15.99 1.17
C GLU A 183 6.95 -15.24 0.61
N PRO A 184 6.77 -15.17 -0.71
CA PRO A 184 5.64 -14.44 -1.30
C PRO A 184 4.29 -14.85 -0.72
N GLY A 185 3.59 -13.88 -0.11
CA GLY A 185 2.29 -14.07 0.54
C GLY A 185 2.35 -14.51 2.01
N ARG A 186 3.53 -14.78 2.58
CA ARG A 186 3.69 -15.09 4.00
C ARG A 186 4.64 -14.12 4.67
N LYS A 187 4.15 -13.38 5.67
CA LYS A 187 4.97 -12.41 6.40
C LYS A 187 5.94 -13.13 7.36
N ASP A 188 7.12 -12.55 7.48
CA ASP A 188 8.04 -12.81 8.57
C ASP A 188 7.65 -11.93 9.75
N HIS A 189 7.13 -12.51 10.81
CA HIS A 189 6.60 -11.80 11.96
C HIS A 189 7.66 -10.94 12.67
N ALA A 190 8.93 -11.36 12.67
CA ALA A 190 10.02 -10.59 13.26
C ALA A 190 10.30 -9.32 12.42
N LYS A 191 10.36 -9.47 11.09
CA LYS A 191 10.52 -8.33 10.18
C LYS A 191 9.33 -7.39 10.23
N LEU A 192 8.10 -7.91 10.31
CA LEU A 192 6.91 -7.06 10.41
C LEU A 192 6.92 -6.22 11.69
N ARG A 193 7.23 -6.83 12.85
CA ARG A 193 7.39 -6.11 14.12
C ARG A 193 8.49 -5.06 14.03
N ALA A 194 9.63 -5.39 13.47
CA ALA A 194 10.76 -4.48 13.32
C ALA A 194 10.41 -3.29 12.39
N PHE A 195 9.66 -3.54 11.30
CA PHE A 195 9.22 -2.49 10.38
C PHE A 195 8.29 -1.49 11.09
N VAL A 196 7.26 -2.01 11.76
CA VAL A 196 6.32 -1.15 12.49
C VAL A 196 7.03 -0.36 13.58
N ALA A 197 7.92 -1.01 14.35
CA ALA A 197 8.71 -0.33 15.39
C ALA A 197 9.58 0.80 14.81
N ALA A 198 10.25 0.56 13.67
CA ALA A 198 11.09 1.56 13.02
C ALA A 198 10.29 2.80 12.58
N VAL A 199 9.06 2.63 12.06
CA VAL A 199 8.19 3.76 11.70
C VAL A 199 7.69 4.49 12.94
N ARG A 200 7.20 3.77 13.95
CA ARG A 200 6.63 4.38 15.17
C ARG A 200 7.67 5.09 16.02
N GLU A 201 8.95 4.69 15.94
CA GLU A 201 10.04 5.41 16.62
C GLU A 201 10.22 6.85 16.10
N LEU A 202 9.93 7.07 14.81
CA LEU A 202 10.03 8.39 14.18
C LEU A 202 8.85 9.32 14.52
N ASP A 203 7.75 8.76 15.02
CA ASP A 203 6.58 9.53 15.44
C ASP A 203 6.67 10.01 16.90
N LYS A 204 7.70 9.58 17.63
CA LYS A 204 7.92 10.04 19.01
C LYS A 204 8.37 11.50 19.00
N PRO A 205 7.87 12.30 19.96
CA PRO A 205 8.21 13.72 20.09
C PRO A 205 9.69 13.95 20.44
#